data_0c68cebaf56377988d33b3b78690bcfe
#
_entry.id   0c68cebaf56377988d33b3b78690bcfe
#
_cell.length_a   1.000
_cell.length_b   1.000
_cell.length_c   1.000
_cell.angle_alpha   90.00
_cell.angle_beta   90.00
_cell.angle_gamma   90.00
#
_symmetry.space_group_name_H-M   'P 1'
#
loop_
_entity.id
_entity.type
_entity.pdbx_description
1 polymer ?
#
loop_
_entity_poly.entity_id
_entity_poly.type
_entity_poly.pdbx_seq_one_letter_code
_entity_poly.pdbx_strand_id
1 'polypeptide(L)'
;MTKNVRKSFHTDSIKKTIMIKASKEKVWRKISNIAGLSSWAIDVKKTTYLSKKRRNVGAIRKITFTDDNTIEEHVVAWKEEEYFTYIATEGLPLRAYVATISIKPKNKKTTQLTWQSYFNSKKMSGKQFMKFVTLMGAFYERSLENLKRSLEK
;
A
#
# COMPACT_ATOMS: atom_id res chain seq x y z
N MET A 1 25.65 -20.13 -23.96
CA MET A 1 24.47 -20.51 -23.60
C MET A 1 23.91 -19.83 -22.48
N THR A 2 22.84 -19.31 -22.66
CA THR A 2 22.30 -18.45 -21.67
C THR A 2 21.19 -19.09 -20.94
N LYS A 3 21.55 -19.93 -20.06
CA LYS A 3 20.56 -20.59 -19.36
C LYS A 3 20.12 -20.01 -18.13
N ASN A 4 20.57 -18.80 -17.83
CA ASN A 4 20.38 -18.25 -16.51
C ASN A 4 19.13 -17.41 -16.33
N VAL A 5 18.31 -17.29 -17.37
CA VAL A 5 17.07 -16.56 -17.26
C VAL A 5 16.09 -17.35 -16.41
N ARG A 6 15.63 -16.74 -15.34
CA ARG A 6 14.70 -17.40 -14.42
C ARG A 6 13.28 -17.24 -14.92
N LYS A 7 12.69 -18.36 -15.32
CA LYS A 7 11.33 -18.34 -15.84
C LYS A 7 10.26 -18.35 -14.75
N SER A 8 10.65 -18.63 -13.51
CA SER A 8 9.71 -18.73 -12.41
C SER A 8 9.34 -17.41 -11.78
N PHE A 9 9.99 -16.30 -12.18
CA PHE A 9 9.64 -14.99 -11.66
C PHE A 9 8.50 -14.39 -12.45
N HIS A 10 7.46 -13.99 -11.76
CA HIS A 10 6.40 -13.19 -12.32
C HIS A 10 6.47 -11.84 -11.66
N THR A 11 6.42 -10.78 -12.45
CA THR A 11 6.49 -9.41 -11.94
C THR A 11 5.31 -8.61 -12.45
N ASP A 12 4.87 -7.67 -11.63
CA ASP A 12 3.83 -6.73 -12.06
C ASP A 12 3.89 -5.49 -11.17
N SER A 13 3.10 -4.51 -11.55
CA SER A 13 2.92 -3.30 -10.77
C SER A 13 1.44 -2.94 -10.79
N ILE A 14 1.02 -2.24 -9.74
CA ILE A 14 -0.34 -1.74 -9.64
C ILE A 14 -0.24 -0.24 -9.39
N LYS A 15 -1.04 0.54 -10.10
CA LYS A 15 -1.11 1.97 -9.89
C LYS A 15 -2.56 2.39 -9.91
N LYS A 16 -3.03 2.92 -8.79
CA LYS A 16 -4.39 3.44 -8.68
C LYS A 16 -4.32 4.89 -8.24
N THR A 17 -5.09 5.73 -8.90
CA THR A 17 -5.13 7.16 -8.62
C THR A 17 -6.57 7.58 -8.35
N ILE A 18 -6.77 8.44 -7.37
CA ILE A 18 -8.10 8.93 -7.02
C ILE A 18 -8.03 10.42 -6.68
N MET A 19 -9.09 11.13 -7.02
CA MET A 19 -9.23 12.55 -6.66
C MET A 19 -10.10 12.65 -5.41
N ILE A 20 -9.60 13.33 -4.40
CA ILE A 20 -10.28 13.48 -3.12
C ILE A 20 -10.57 14.95 -2.87
N LYS A 21 -11.83 15.28 -2.60
CA LYS A 21 -12.25 16.65 -2.30
C LYS A 21 -11.93 16.99 -0.85
N ALA A 22 -10.64 17.11 -0.59
CA ALA A 22 -10.11 17.49 0.72
C ALA A 22 -8.74 18.11 0.52
N SER A 23 -8.31 18.93 1.46
CA SER A 23 -7.01 19.60 1.38
C SER A 23 -5.88 18.58 1.50
N LYS A 24 -4.72 18.94 0.98
CA LYS A 24 -3.51 18.14 1.10
C LYS A 24 -3.23 17.78 2.57
N GLU A 25 -3.37 18.74 3.46
CA GLU A 25 -3.12 18.54 4.89
C GLU A 25 -4.07 17.51 5.50
N LYS A 26 -5.33 17.58 5.12
CA LYS A 26 -6.33 16.65 5.63
C LYS A 26 -6.09 15.24 5.12
N VAL A 27 -5.78 15.11 3.85
CA VAL A 27 -5.47 13.80 3.25
C VAL A 27 -4.21 13.21 3.88
N TRP A 28 -3.16 14.03 4.00
CA TRP A 28 -1.89 13.57 4.58
C TRP A 28 -2.06 13.11 6.02
N ARG A 29 -2.79 13.87 6.83
CA ARG A 29 -3.04 13.50 8.22
C ARG A 29 -3.67 12.11 8.32
N LYS A 30 -4.57 11.79 7.40
CA LYS A 30 -5.24 10.50 7.40
C LYS A 30 -4.29 9.37 6.99
N ILE A 31 -3.61 9.51 5.84
CA ILE A 31 -2.78 8.42 5.32
C ILE A 31 -1.47 8.25 6.08
N SER A 32 -0.91 9.33 6.63
CA SER A 32 0.36 9.26 7.35
C SER A 32 0.23 8.66 8.75
N ASN A 33 -0.98 8.50 9.24
CA ASN A 33 -1.24 7.67 10.41
C ASN A 33 -1.26 6.23 9.94
N ILE A 34 -0.09 5.62 9.83
CA ILE A 34 0.05 4.32 9.17
C ILE A 34 -0.60 3.18 9.96
N ALA A 35 -0.79 3.33 11.28
CA ALA A 35 -1.54 2.35 12.07
C ALA A 35 -3.05 2.57 11.96
N GLY A 36 -3.48 3.65 11.32
CA GLY A 36 -4.90 3.91 11.06
C GLY A 36 -5.41 3.27 9.79
N LEU A 37 -4.63 2.39 9.16
CA LEU A 37 -5.00 1.75 7.91
C LEU A 37 -6.36 1.05 7.99
N SER A 38 -6.67 0.43 9.12
CA SER A 38 -7.94 -0.27 9.31
C SER A 38 -9.16 0.64 9.22
N SER A 39 -8.97 1.95 9.33
CA SER A 39 -10.09 2.90 9.25
C SER A 39 -10.52 3.16 7.81
N TRP A 40 -9.71 2.74 6.81
CA TRP A 40 -10.09 2.98 5.41
C TRP A 40 -9.78 1.82 4.47
N ALA A 41 -8.78 0.98 4.75
CA ALA A 41 -8.48 -0.17 3.89
C ALA A 41 -9.50 -1.28 4.13
N ILE A 42 -9.91 -1.94 3.06
CA ILE A 42 -10.89 -3.03 3.17
C ILE A 42 -10.22 -4.26 3.76
N ASP A 43 -11.01 -5.10 4.42
CA ASP A 43 -10.57 -6.40 4.95
C ASP A 43 -9.41 -6.34 5.93
N VAL A 44 -9.08 -5.17 6.44
CA VAL A 44 -8.07 -4.99 7.48
C VAL A 44 -8.77 -4.95 8.83
N LYS A 45 -8.43 -5.91 9.69
CA LYS A 45 -9.02 -6.05 11.02
C LYS A 45 -8.40 -5.06 12.00
N LYS A 46 -7.08 -4.98 12.00
CA LYS A 46 -6.35 -4.04 12.86
C LYS A 46 -4.94 -3.83 12.34
N THR A 47 -4.33 -2.74 12.77
CA THR A 47 -2.94 -2.42 12.46
C THR A 47 -2.27 -1.95 13.75
N THR A 48 -1.10 -2.50 14.06
CA THR A 48 -0.36 -2.14 15.26
C THR A 48 1.08 -1.77 14.90
N TYR A 49 1.68 -0.90 15.72
CA TYR A 49 3.10 -0.57 15.55
C TYR A 49 3.97 -1.67 16.15
N LEU A 50 5.02 -2.04 15.43
CA LEU A 50 6.07 -2.92 15.93
C LEU A 50 7.31 -2.12 16.31
N SER A 51 7.35 -0.82 15.99
CA SER A 51 8.44 0.07 16.33
C SER A 51 7.96 1.14 17.32
N LYS A 52 8.90 1.73 18.06
CA LYS A 52 8.58 2.91 18.86
C LYS A 52 8.29 4.11 17.97
N LYS A 53 8.98 4.18 16.85
CA LYS A 53 8.81 5.21 15.86
C LYS A 53 7.49 5.00 15.15
N ARG A 54 6.68 6.04 15.04
CA ARG A 54 5.35 5.97 14.43
C ARG A 54 5.27 6.64 13.07
N ARG A 55 6.30 7.37 12.70
CA ARG A 55 6.37 8.15 11.46
C ARG A 55 7.78 8.07 10.92
N ASN A 56 7.93 8.38 9.64
CA ASN A 56 9.22 8.46 8.97
C ASN A 56 9.87 7.11 8.75
N VAL A 57 11.05 7.14 8.14
CA VAL A 57 11.83 5.93 7.86
C VAL A 57 12.10 5.18 9.15
N GLY A 58 11.86 3.89 9.12
CA GLY A 58 12.06 3.03 10.28
C GLY A 58 10.78 2.74 11.07
N ALA A 59 9.67 3.39 10.75
CA ALA A 59 8.39 3.01 11.35
C ALA A 59 7.97 1.65 10.79
N ILE A 60 7.50 0.76 11.66
CA ILE A 60 7.13 -0.60 11.31
C ILE A 60 5.72 -0.86 11.81
N ARG A 61 4.91 -1.47 10.95
CA ARG A 61 3.55 -1.84 11.32
C ARG A 61 3.26 -3.29 11.00
N LYS A 62 2.37 -3.88 11.78
CA LYS A 62 1.82 -5.20 11.53
C LYS A 62 0.36 -5.04 11.17
N ILE A 63 -0.01 -5.52 10.00
CA ILE A 63 -1.38 -5.48 9.52
C ILE A 63 -1.99 -6.87 9.71
N THR A 64 -3.14 -6.93 10.39
CA THR A 64 -3.91 -8.16 10.55
C THR A 64 -5.17 -8.02 9.70
N PHE A 65 -5.37 -8.95 8.78
CA PHE A 65 -6.55 -8.97 7.92
C PHE A 65 -7.68 -9.73 8.58
N THR A 66 -8.88 -9.61 8.01
CA THR A 66 -10.08 -10.25 8.58
C THR A 66 -10.00 -11.78 8.58
N ASP A 67 -9.13 -12.37 7.75
CA ASP A 67 -8.86 -13.82 7.75
C ASP A 67 -7.74 -14.22 8.70
N ASP A 68 -7.29 -13.28 9.53
CA ASP A 68 -6.21 -13.43 10.51
C ASP A 68 -4.81 -13.58 9.93
N ASN A 69 -4.65 -13.48 8.62
CA ASN A 69 -3.32 -13.38 8.02
C ASN A 69 -2.69 -12.03 8.39
N THR A 70 -1.39 -12.02 8.56
CA THR A 70 -0.66 -10.82 8.96
C THR A 70 0.45 -10.48 7.98
N ILE A 71 0.72 -9.19 7.84
CA ILE A 71 1.82 -8.66 7.03
C ILE A 71 2.60 -7.68 7.88
N GLU A 72 3.92 -7.75 7.77
CA GLU A 72 4.80 -6.77 8.40
C GLU A 72 5.34 -5.83 7.34
N GLU A 73 5.25 -4.53 7.58
CA GLU A 73 5.69 -3.51 6.63
C GLU A 73 6.57 -2.47 7.29
N HIS A 74 7.63 -2.09 6.58
CA HIS A 74 8.62 -1.11 7.04
C HIS A 74 8.62 0.11 6.13
N VAL A 75 8.54 1.30 6.71
CA VAL A 75 8.68 2.55 5.96
C VAL A 75 10.14 2.74 5.60
N VAL A 76 10.43 2.91 4.32
CA VAL A 76 11.81 3.06 3.83
C VAL A 76 12.08 4.42 3.19
N ALA A 77 11.04 5.23 2.94
CA ALA A 77 11.20 6.60 2.45
C ALA A 77 10.00 7.41 2.93
N TRP A 78 10.21 8.70 3.19
CA TRP A 78 9.16 9.54 3.73
C TRP A 78 9.47 11.00 3.40
N LYS A 79 8.51 11.68 2.81
CA LYS A 79 8.60 13.12 2.61
C LYS A 79 7.27 13.72 3.05
N GLU A 80 7.33 14.52 4.10
CA GLU A 80 6.14 15.07 4.76
C GLU A 80 5.23 15.78 3.77
N GLU A 81 3.94 15.42 3.80
CA GLU A 81 2.90 15.95 2.95
C GLU A 81 3.06 15.68 1.45
N GLU A 82 3.94 14.74 1.09
CA GLU A 82 4.13 14.35 -0.30
C GLU A 82 3.99 12.85 -0.53
N TYR A 83 4.73 12.03 0.22
CA TYR A 83 4.66 10.59 0.03
C TYR A 83 5.30 9.81 1.16
N PHE A 84 4.98 8.53 1.24
CA PHE A 84 5.83 7.57 1.95
C PHE A 84 5.86 6.27 1.18
N THR A 85 6.99 5.57 1.32
CA THR A 85 7.26 4.30 0.65
C THR A 85 7.52 3.24 1.71
N TYR A 86 6.98 2.05 1.51
CA TYR A 86 7.16 0.94 2.44
C TYR A 86 7.39 -0.35 1.71
N ILE A 87 8.04 -1.30 2.39
CA ILE A 87 8.26 -2.64 1.88
C ILE A 87 7.58 -3.63 2.81
N ALA A 88 7.12 -4.75 2.26
CA ALA A 88 6.61 -5.86 3.06
C ALA A 88 7.78 -6.81 3.31
N THR A 89 8.02 -7.13 4.56
CA THR A 89 9.12 -8.00 4.96
C THR A 89 8.66 -9.41 5.31
N GLU A 90 7.39 -9.57 5.69
CA GLU A 90 6.82 -10.87 6.03
C GLU A 90 5.35 -10.90 5.68
N GLY A 91 4.85 -12.09 5.41
CA GLY A 91 3.43 -12.37 5.33
C GLY A 91 2.84 -12.39 3.94
N LEU A 92 3.47 -11.81 2.95
CA LEU A 92 2.99 -11.88 1.57
C LEU A 92 3.64 -13.06 0.84
N PRO A 93 2.90 -13.72 -0.06
CA PRO A 93 3.45 -14.82 -0.85
C PRO A 93 4.29 -14.28 -2.01
N LEU A 94 5.11 -13.30 -1.74
CA LEU A 94 5.91 -12.59 -2.74
C LEU A 94 7.37 -12.62 -2.35
N ARG A 95 8.20 -12.56 -3.36
CA ARG A 95 9.63 -12.43 -3.15
C ARG A 95 10.00 -10.99 -2.77
N ALA A 96 9.31 -10.03 -3.34
CA ALA A 96 9.52 -8.61 -3.04
C ALA A 96 8.22 -7.85 -3.22
N TYR A 97 8.03 -6.82 -2.41
CA TYR A 97 6.90 -5.91 -2.51
C TYR A 97 7.32 -4.55 -1.98
N VAL A 98 7.17 -3.52 -2.80
CA VAL A 98 7.40 -2.14 -2.41
C VAL A 98 6.23 -1.30 -2.91
N ALA A 99 5.76 -0.38 -2.08
CA ALA A 99 4.64 0.48 -2.44
C ALA A 99 4.89 1.90 -1.98
N THR A 100 4.34 2.84 -2.74
CA THR A 100 4.38 4.27 -2.40
C THR A 100 2.96 4.82 -2.46
N ILE A 101 2.59 5.57 -1.44
CA ILE A 101 1.40 6.39 -1.44
C ILE A 101 1.86 7.82 -1.53
N SER A 102 1.43 8.52 -2.59
CA SER A 102 1.83 9.90 -2.82
C SER A 102 0.61 10.78 -3.03
N ILE A 103 0.73 12.05 -2.68
CA ILE A 103 -0.35 13.01 -2.86
C ILE A 103 0.18 14.25 -3.58
N LYS A 104 -0.72 14.87 -4.34
CA LYS A 104 -0.43 16.09 -5.07
C LYS A 104 -1.65 17.00 -5.00
N PRO A 105 -1.51 18.22 -4.45
CA PRO A 105 -2.65 19.14 -4.42
C PRO A 105 -3.00 19.59 -5.84
N LYS A 106 -4.29 19.59 -6.17
CA LYS A 106 -4.78 20.16 -7.40
C LYS A 106 -5.25 21.59 -7.18
N ASN A 107 -5.76 21.85 -5.98
CA ASN A 107 -6.10 23.16 -5.48
C ASN A 107 -6.22 23.06 -3.97
N LYS A 108 -6.68 24.10 -3.29
CA LYS A 108 -6.74 24.11 -1.83
C LYS A 108 -7.73 23.09 -1.24
N LYS A 109 -8.67 22.61 -2.05
CA LYS A 109 -9.74 21.73 -1.59
C LYS A 109 -9.77 20.37 -2.28
N THR A 110 -8.82 20.11 -3.17
CA THR A 110 -8.79 18.87 -3.93
C THR A 110 -7.38 18.33 -4.01
N THR A 111 -7.22 17.07 -3.71
CA THR A 111 -5.92 16.39 -3.69
C THR A 111 -6.00 15.13 -4.53
N GLN A 112 -4.98 14.91 -5.33
CA GLN A 112 -4.83 13.67 -6.08
C GLN A 112 -3.96 12.73 -5.27
N LEU A 113 -4.43 11.50 -5.07
CA LEU A 113 -3.68 10.48 -4.37
C LEU A 113 -3.39 9.32 -5.31
N THR A 114 -2.15 8.84 -5.29
CA THR A 114 -1.72 7.68 -6.07
C THR A 114 -1.14 6.63 -5.14
N TRP A 115 -1.60 5.40 -5.29
CA TRP A 115 -1.06 4.23 -4.58
C TRP A 115 -0.44 3.34 -5.65
N GLN A 116 0.86 3.15 -5.57
CA GLN A 116 1.59 2.42 -6.59
C GLN A 116 2.50 1.40 -5.94
N SER A 117 2.54 0.20 -6.52
CA SER A 117 3.41 -0.86 -6.00
C SER A 117 4.10 -1.60 -7.13
N TYR A 118 5.23 -2.20 -6.78
CA TYR A 118 5.95 -3.17 -7.59
C TYR A 118 6.10 -4.43 -6.77
N PHE A 119 5.93 -5.58 -7.38
CA PHE A 119 6.11 -6.84 -6.69
C PHE A 119 6.43 -7.97 -7.64
N ASN A 120 7.02 -9.02 -7.09
CA ASN A 120 7.28 -10.22 -7.87
C ASN A 120 7.12 -11.46 -7.02
N SER A 121 6.88 -12.59 -7.68
CA SER A 121 6.70 -13.86 -7.03
C SER A 121 7.62 -14.90 -7.64
N LYS A 122 8.14 -15.77 -6.80
CA LYS A 122 9.02 -16.84 -7.23
C LYS A 122 8.29 -18.17 -7.33
N LYS A 123 7.24 -18.36 -6.53
CA LYS A 123 6.62 -19.68 -6.36
C LYS A 123 5.22 -19.82 -6.95
N MET A 124 4.62 -18.75 -7.40
CA MET A 124 3.28 -18.83 -7.99
C MET A 124 3.37 -19.24 -9.46
N SER A 125 2.38 -20.01 -9.92
CA SER A 125 2.19 -20.20 -11.35
C SER A 125 1.73 -18.87 -11.97
N GLY A 126 1.80 -18.74 -13.29
CA GLY A 126 1.30 -17.55 -13.97
C GLY A 126 -0.16 -17.28 -13.66
N LYS A 127 -0.98 -18.32 -13.62
CA LYS A 127 -2.40 -18.20 -13.32
C LYS A 127 -2.65 -17.72 -11.89
N GLN A 128 -1.93 -18.29 -10.93
CA GLN A 128 -2.02 -17.87 -9.54
C GLN A 128 -1.58 -16.42 -9.37
N PHE A 129 -0.51 -16.05 -10.06
CA PHE A 129 0.01 -14.68 -9.97
C PHE A 129 -0.98 -13.67 -10.56
N MET A 130 -1.59 -13.97 -11.70
CA MET A 130 -2.60 -13.08 -12.29
C MET A 130 -3.80 -12.89 -11.37
N LYS A 131 -4.23 -13.97 -10.72
CA LYS A 131 -5.30 -13.87 -9.73
C LYS A 131 -4.90 -12.97 -8.56
N PHE A 132 -3.67 -13.12 -8.09
CA PHE A 132 -3.13 -12.28 -7.02
C PHE A 132 -3.13 -10.81 -7.43
N VAL A 133 -2.66 -10.50 -8.62
CA VAL A 133 -2.63 -9.12 -9.15
C VAL A 133 -4.03 -8.53 -9.19
N THR A 134 -5.00 -9.30 -9.67
CA THR A 134 -6.39 -8.84 -9.74
C THR A 134 -6.95 -8.52 -8.37
N LEU A 135 -6.70 -9.39 -7.39
CA LEU A 135 -7.17 -9.18 -6.01
C LEU A 135 -6.50 -7.98 -5.36
N MET A 136 -5.21 -7.82 -5.59
CA MET A 136 -4.45 -6.69 -5.04
C MET A 136 -4.94 -5.37 -5.62
N GLY A 137 -5.21 -5.35 -6.94
CA GLY A 137 -5.75 -4.16 -7.60
C GLY A 137 -7.11 -3.77 -7.06
N ALA A 138 -7.97 -4.75 -6.83
CA ALA A 138 -9.30 -4.51 -6.25
C ALA A 138 -9.19 -4.00 -4.81
N PHE A 139 -8.23 -4.54 -4.05
CA PHE A 139 -7.98 -4.09 -2.69
C PHE A 139 -7.59 -2.61 -2.67
N TYR A 140 -6.67 -2.20 -3.55
CA TYR A 140 -6.25 -0.80 -3.65
C TYR A 140 -7.44 0.09 -4.03
N GLU A 141 -8.15 -0.29 -5.08
CA GLU A 141 -9.25 0.52 -5.60
C GLU A 141 -10.36 0.73 -4.57
N ARG A 142 -10.83 -0.36 -3.96
CA ARG A 142 -11.91 -0.28 -2.98
C ARG A 142 -11.50 0.42 -1.70
N SER A 143 -10.26 0.23 -1.28
CA SER A 143 -9.74 0.93 -0.12
C SER A 143 -9.65 2.43 -0.36
N LEU A 144 -9.20 2.84 -1.55
CA LEU A 144 -9.13 4.26 -1.90
C LEU A 144 -10.52 4.89 -1.99
N GLU A 145 -11.52 4.15 -2.45
CA GLU A 145 -12.89 4.64 -2.46
C GLU A 145 -13.42 4.87 -1.04
N ASN A 146 -13.09 3.97 -0.12
CA ASN A 146 -13.44 4.15 1.30
C ASN A 146 -12.75 5.37 1.89
N LEU A 147 -11.46 5.54 1.57
CA LEU A 147 -10.70 6.69 2.02
C LEU A 147 -11.35 7.99 1.54
N LYS A 148 -11.69 8.04 0.26
CA LYS A 148 -12.36 9.20 -0.34
C LYS A 148 -13.65 9.52 0.41
N ARG A 149 -14.52 8.54 0.61
CA ARG A 149 -15.78 8.75 1.32
C ARG A 149 -15.56 9.28 2.73
N SER A 150 -14.54 8.77 3.43
CA SER A 150 -14.27 9.18 4.81
C SER A 150 -13.78 10.62 4.88
N LEU A 151 -13.09 11.09 3.86
CA LEU A 151 -12.48 12.43 3.85
C LEU A 151 -13.40 13.50 3.26
N GLU A 152 -14.39 13.11 2.46
CA GLU A 152 -15.28 14.07 1.80
C GLU A 152 -16.56 14.37 2.56
N LYS A 153 -16.70 13.85 3.75
CA LYS A 153 -17.88 14.13 4.57
C LYS A 153 -17.95 15.58 5.00
#